data_647d98e37a9e02cf82f43e3b82445320
#
_entry.id   647d98e37a9e02cf82f43e3b82445320
#
_cell.length_a   1.000
_cell.length_b   1.000
_cell.length_c   1.000
_cell.angle_alpha   90.00
_cell.angle_beta   90.00
_cell.angle_gamma   90.00
#
_symmetry.space_group_name_H-M   'P 1'
#
loop_
_entity.id
_entity.type
_entity.pdbx_description
1 polymer ?
#
loop_
_entity_poly.entity_id
_entity_poly.type
_entity_poly.pdbx_seq_one_letter_code
_entity_poly.pdbx_strand_id
1 'polypeptide(L)'
;MAAARVRFGLGLSVQHLPDEPQAVRFREHVEQVRLARAVGFSSVWASQHYLSDPFTYFQPIPTLARLAADARGLTLGTGVLLLPLHHPVDIAEQLATLDVIADGRLICGVGLGYRDVENTALGHDPTQRVGRLVEGLEVLERLWSGEPVDYEGRHFSLRSVRISMRPMQSPRPPVWLAANSDAGVRRAARLGDAWLMNPHTTLPTLERQLALFRSERSALGRPAAIEIPLIKECYVAPETATAVSEAARFVGPKYQAYRRWEQDKALPAGETFDGSFDALARDRFLVGDPARIVDEIARYRERLGVTMMIFRLQWPGMDQDRVLRSIRLLGQKVLLKFLG
;
A
#
# COMPACT_ATOMS: atom_id res chain seq x y z
N MET A 1 -6.93 19.63 21.88
CA MET A 1 -6.97 18.18 21.61
C MET A 1 -5.54 17.70 21.43
N ALA A 2 -5.10 16.62 22.10
CA ALA A 2 -3.78 16.06 21.85
C ALA A 2 -3.69 15.64 20.36
N ALA A 3 -2.56 15.94 19.73
CA ALA A 3 -2.36 15.57 18.33
C ALA A 3 -2.41 14.04 18.21
N ALA A 4 -3.16 13.51 17.25
CA ALA A 4 -3.28 12.08 17.04
C ALA A 4 -1.90 11.44 16.81
N ARG A 5 -1.66 10.31 17.48
CA ARG A 5 -0.45 9.49 17.29
C ARG A 5 -0.39 9.01 15.84
N VAL A 6 0.78 9.09 15.22
CA VAL A 6 1.01 8.56 13.87
C VAL A 6 1.78 7.25 13.98
N ARG A 7 1.28 6.20 13.36
CA ARG A 7 1.98 4.91 13.21
C ARG A 7 2.73 4.89 11.87
N PHE A 8 3.80 4.11 11.82
CA PHE A 8 4.67 4.07 10.65
C PHE A 8 4.82 2.66 10.12
N GLY A 9 4.66 2.50 8.81
CA GLY A 9 4.81 1.25 8.10
C GLY A 9 6.01 1.27 7.16
N LEU A 10 6.71 0.15 7.07
CA LEU A 10 7.69 -0.10 6.02
C LEU A 10 6.99 -0.66 4.78
N GLY A 11 6.93 0.10 3.71
CA GLY A 11 6.53 -0.36 2.39
C GLY A 11 7.73 -0.96 1.66
N LEU A 12 7.77 -2.27 1.54
CA LEU A 12 8.85 -2.95 0.83
C LEU A 12 8.83 -2.57 -0.65
N SER A 13 10.01 -2.29 -1.20
CA SER A 13 10.19 -2.20 -2.65
C SER A 13 10.34 -3.61 -3.19
N VAL A 14 9.24 -4.20 -3.57
CA VAL A 14 9.24 -5.54 -4.18
C VAL A 14 9.66 -5.53 -5.67
N GLN A 15 10.09 -4.36 -6.17
CA GLN A 15 10.57 -4.11 -7.54
C GLN A 15 12.10 -4.09 -7.57
N HIS A 16 12.70 -4.92 -8.42
CA HIS A 16 14.15 -5.00 -8.59
C HIS A 16 14.53 -5.03 -10.06
N LEU A 17 15.78 -4.71 -10.38
CA LEU A 17 16.29 -4.86 -11.74
C LEU A 17 16.44 -6.35 -12.09
N PRO A 18 16.21 -6.75 -13.36
CA PRO A 18 16.24 -8.16 -13.76
C PRO A 18 17.62 -8.82 -13.59
N ASP A 19 18.68 -8.05 -13.71
CA ASP A 19 20.09 -8.49 -13.58
C ASP A 19 20.57 -8.55 -12.12
N GLU A 20 19.77 -8.05 -11.16
CA GLU A 20 20.08 -8.16 -9.74
C GLU A 20 19.86 -9.60 -9.23
N PRO A 21 20.71 -10.11 -8.32
CA PRO A 21 20.52 -11.45 -7.77
C PRO A 21 19.30 -11.49 -6.83
N GLN A 22 18.16 -11.92 -7.34
CA GLN A 22 16.85 -11.85 -6.67
C GLN A 22 16.84 -12.49 -5.27
N ALA A 23 17.56 -13.59 -5.08
CA ALA A 23 17.68 -14.22 -3.76
C ALA A 23 18.45 -13.33 -2.76
N VAL A 24 19.38 -12.49 -3.22
CA VAL A 24 20.05 -11.49 -2.37
C VAL A 24 19.07 -10.39 -2.02
N ARG A 25 18.35 -9.83 -3.02
CA ARG A 25 17.32 -8.79 -2.80
C ARG A 25 16.29 -9.23 -1.79
N PHE A 26 15.86 -10.50 -1.84
CA PHE A 26 14.92 -11.01 -0.84
C PHE A 26 15.53 -11.09 0.57
N ARG A 27 16.79 -11.51 0.72
CA ARG A 27 17.48 -11.49 2.04
C ARG A 27 17.61 -10.08 2.60
N GLU A 28 17.83 -9.09 1.75
CA GLU A 28 17.84 -7.68 2.14
C GLU A 28 16.50 -7.22 2.70
N HIS A 29 15.38 -7.68 2.15
CA HIS A 29 14.05 -7.41 2.75
C HIS A 29 13.94 -7.98 4.17
N VAL A 30 14.47 -9.16 4.43
CA VAL A 30 14.52 -9.73 5.80
C VAL A 30 15.27 -8.79 6.75
N GLU A 31 16.43 -8.27 6.34
CA GLU A 31 17.21 -7.33 7.14
C GLU A 31 16.48 -6.00 7.35
N GLN A 32 15.85 -5.46 6.31
CA GLN A 32 15.05 -4.24 6.39
C GLN A 32 13.90 -4.39 7.39
N VAL A 33 13.18 -5.52 7.36
CA VAL A 33 12.08 -5.80 8.29
C VAL A 33 12.56 -5.93 9.73
N ARG A 34 13.67 -6.66 9.97
CA ARG A 34 14.27 -6.79 11.30
C ARG A 34 14.68 -5.44 11.87
N LEU A 35 15.33 -4.62 11.04
CA LEU A 35 15.76 -3.28 11.45
C LEU A 35 14.55 -2.37 11.70
N ALA A 36 13.57 -2.33 10.79
CA ALA A 36 12.36 -1.52 10.94
C ALA A 36 11.62 -1.86 12.25
N ARG A 37 11.47 -3.16 12.56
CA ARG A 37 10.92 -3.60 13.83
C ARG A 37 11.72 -3.08 15.03
N ALA A 38 13.02 -3.18 14.97
CA ALA A 38 13.91 -2.76 16.06
C ALA A 38 13.87 -1.25 16.32
N VAL A 39 13.60 -0.44 15.28
CA VAL A 39 13.60 1.03 15.38
C VAL A 39 12.22 1.66 15.50
N GLY A 40 11.14 0.85 15.66
CA GLY A 40 9.82 1.35 16.04
C GLY A 40 8.80 1.49 14.91
N PHE A 41 9.03 0.88 13.74
CA PHE A 41 7.95 0.71 12.76
C PHE A 41 6.88 -0.23 13.32
N SER A 42 5.64 -0.04 12.92
CA SER A 42 4.47 -0.78 13.42
C SER A 42 3.89 -1.77 12.40
N SER A 43 4.31 -1.70 11.14
CA SER A 43 3.76 -2.54 10.06
C SER A 43 4.72 -2.71 8.89
N VAL A 44 4.52 -3.79 8.13
CA VAL A 44 5.25 -4.12 6.88
C VAL A 44 4.24 -4.35 5.76
N TRP A 45 4.52 -3.80 4.59
CA TRP A 45 3.60 -3.78 3.45
C TRP A 45 4.28 -4.26 2.18
N ALA A 46 3.56 -5.04 1.37
CA ALA A 46 4.00 -5.47 0.05
C ALA A 46 2.89 -5.24 -0.98
N SER A 47 3.25 -4.74 -2.15
CA SER A 47 2.32 -4.46 -3.26
C SER A 47 2.33 -5.57 -4.30
N GLN A 48 1.42 -5.51 -5.29
CA GLN A 48 1.29 -6.49 -6.34
C GLN A 48 1.35 -5.83 -7.73
N HIS A 49 2.11 -6.44 -8.63
CA HIS A 49 2.01 -6.32 -10.07
C HIS A 49 2.42 -7.62 -10.73
N TYR A 50 1.85 -7.90 -11.89
CA TYR A 50 2.27 -8.97 -12.79
C TYR A 50 2.90 -8.38 -14.05
N LEU A 51 3.69 -9.18 -14.78
CA LEU A 51 4.27 -8.77 -16.07
C LEU A 51 4.94 -7.39 -16.00
N SER A 52 5.77 -7.20 -14.99
CA SER A 52 6.25 -5.90 -14.54
C SER A 52 7.53 -5.43 -15.25
N ASP A 53 7.83 -5.95 -16.46
CA ASP A 53 8.96 -5.44 -17.26
C ASP A 53 9.01 -3.89 -17.23
N PRO A 54 10.17 -3.29 -16.99
CA PRO A 54 11.53 -3.87 -16.93
C PRO A 54 11.97 -4.36 -15.53
N PHE A 55 11.06 -4.50 -14.58
CA PHE A 55 11.39 -4.93 -13.23
C PHE A 55 10.94 -6.37 -12.96
N THR A 56 11.66 -7.08 -12.10
CA THR A 56 11.14 -8.24 -11.40
C THR A 56 10.24 -7.80 -10.27
N TYR A 57 9.33 -8.66 -9.80
CA TYR A 57 8.35 -8.29 -8.78
C TYR A 57 8.05 -9.45 -7.83
N PHE A 58 8.34 -9.30 -6.54
CA PHE A 58 7.95 -10.28 -5.54
C PHE A 58 6.47 -10.16 -5.19
N GLN A 59 5.73 -11.26 -5.30
CA GLN A 59 4.29 -11.27 -5.02
C GLN A 59 4.01 -11.10 -3.51
N PRO A 60 2.97 -10.34 -3.12
CA PRO A 60 2.79 -9.90 -1.73
C PRO A 60 2.52 -11.03 -0.74
N ILE A 61 1.63 -11.97 -1.05
CA ILE A 61 1.23 -13.01 -0.08
C ILE A 61 2.41 -13.91 0.30
N PRO A 62 3.14 -14.56 -0.64
CA PRO A 62 4.29 -15.38 -0.28
C PRO A 62 5.42 -14.56 0.37
N THR A 63 5.60 -13.30 -0.05
CA THR A 63 6.59 -12.39 0.56
C THR A 63 6.26 -12.12 2.02
N LEU A 64 5.03 -11.71 2.32
CA LEU A 64 4.58 -11.40 3.68
C LEU A 64 4.57 -12.66 4.57
N ALA A 65 4.12 -13.80 4.05
CA ALA A 65 4.16 -15.07 4.78
C ALA A 65 5.59 -15.45 5.18
N ARG A 66 6.56 -15.34 4.26
CA ARG A 66 7.98 -15.61 4.59
C ARG A 66 8.54 -14.61 5.60
N LEU A 67 8.13 -13.36 5.55
CA LEU A 67 8.62 -12.30 6.44
C LEU A 67 7.94 -12.26 7.81
N ALA A 68 6.84 -12.96 8.00
CA ALA A 68 6.04 -12.92 9.24
C ALA A 68 6.86 -13.22 10.50
N ALA A 69 7.77 -14.21 10.44
CA ALA A 69 8.64 -14.55 11.58
C ALA A 69 9.60 -13.42 11.95
N ASP A 70 10.10 -12.67 10.95
CA ASP A 70 11.01 -11.53 11.14
C ASP A 70 10.23 -10.26 11.55
N ALA A 71 8.95 -10.17 11.14
CA ALA A 71 8.02 -9.09 11.44
C ALA A 71 7.19 -9.32 12.73
N ARG A 72 7.60 -10.24 13.61
CA ARG A 72 6.84 -10.56 14.83
C ARG A 72 6.43 -9.30 15.61
N GLY A 73 5.13 -9.17 15.88
CA GLY A 73 4.54 -8.01 16.57
C GLY A 73 4.17 -6.86 15.64
N LEU A 74 4.60 -6.88 14.38
CA LEU A 74 4.17 -5.89 13.39
C LEU A 74 2.87 -6.34 12.69
N THR A 75 2.09 -5.38 12.23
CA THR A 75 0.98 -5.64 11.29
C THR A 75 1.55 -5.94 9.91
N LEU A 76 1.04 -6.98 9.26
CA LEU A 76 1.30 -7.23 7.84
C LEU A 76 0.21 -6.61 6.99
N GLY A 77 0.57 -6.01 5.86
CA GLY A 77 -0.41 -5.37 4.98
C GLY A 77 -0.11 -5.62 3.49
N THR A 78 -1.15 -5.88 2.71
CA THR A 78 -1.04 -5.76 1.26
C THR A 78 -1.21 -4.30 0.86
N GLY A 79 -0.28 -3.75 0.07
CA GLY A 79 -0.31 -2.32 -0.25
C GLY A 79 -0.07 -2.00 -1.73
N VAL A 80 -0.87 -2.55 -2.68
CA VAL A 80 -2.14 -3.27 -2.54
C VAL A 80 -2.14 -4.63 -3.26
N LEU A 81 -3.08 -5.50 -2.91
CA LEU A 81 -3.45 -6.66 -3.71
C LEU A 81 -4.41 -6.23 -4.82
N LEU A 82 -4.20 -6.69 -6.06
CA LEU A 82 -5.06 -6.38 -7.20
C LEU A 82 -6.24 -7.37 -7.25
N LEU A 83 -7.23 -7.16 -6.39
CA LEU A 83 -8.33 -8.10 -6.16
C LEU A 83 -9.05 -8.55 -7.44
N PRO A 84 -9.30 -7.69 -8.47
CA PRO A 84 -9.96 -8.13 -9.69
C PRO A 84 -9.24 -9.24 -10.46
N LEU A 85 -7.95 -9.43 -10.23
CA LEU A 85 -7.14 -10.43 -10.92
C LEU A 85 -7.25 -11.83 -10.29
N HIS A 86 -7.95 -11.95 -9.16
CA HIS A 86 -8.05 -13.18 -8.37
C HIS A 86 -9.46 -13.76 -8.39
N HIS A 87 -9.56 -15.08 -8.17
CA HIS A 87 -10.83 -15.69 -7.81
C HIS A 87 -11.07 -15.50 -6.30
N PRO A 88 -12.26 -15.02 -5.87
CA PRO A 88 -12.49 -14.68 -4.46
C PRO A 88 -12.36 -15.85 -3.50
N VAL A 89 -12.67 -17.09 -3.91
CA VAL A 89 -12.48 -18.27 -3.05
C VAL A 89 -11.00 -18.52 -2.79
N ASP A 90 -10.17 -18.51 -3.83
CA ASP A 90 -8.72 -18.72 -3.69
C ASP A 90 -8.08 -17.65 -2.79
N ILE A 91 -8.41 -16.38 -3.04
CA ILE A 91 -7.81 -15.29 -2.27
C ILE A 91 -8.34 -15.22 -0.83
N ALA A 92 -9.58 -15.67 -0.58
CA ALA A 92 -10.14 -15.77 0.77
C ALA A 92 -9.36 -16.75 1.64
N GLU A 93 -9.03 -17.93 1.11
CA GLU A 93 -8.23 -18.96 1.78
C GLU A 93 -6.80 -18.46 2.04
N GLN A 94 -6.17 -17.83 1.05
CA GLN A 94 -4.80 -17.32 1.17
C GLN A 94 -4.70 -16.19 2.21
N LEU A 95 -5.63 -15.22 2.20
CA LEU A 95 -5.63 -14.12 3.15
C LEU A 95 -6.00 -14.59 4.57
N ALA A 96 -6.93 -15.54 4.72
CA ALA A 96 -7.22 -16.15 6.01
C ALA A 96 -5.97 -16.88 6.57
N THR A 97 -5.27 -17.63 5.72
CA THR A 97 -4.00 -18.28 6.08
C THR A 97 -2.95 -17.26 6.51
N LEU A 98 -2.81 -16.16 5.76
CA LEU A 98 -1.86 -15.10 6.10
C LEU A 98 -2.23 -14.40 7.41
N ASP A 99 -3.52 -14.24 7.71
CA ASP A 99 -3.98 -13.66 8.97
C ASP A 99 -3.62 -14.54 10.17
N VAL A 100 -3.76 -15.87 10.02
CA VAL A 100 -3.30 -16.83 11.03
C VAL A 100 -1.78 -16.76 11.22
N ILE A 101 -1.00 -16.74 10.13
CA ILE A 101 0.46 -16.61 10.18
C ILE A 101 0.87 -15.27 10.85
N ALA A 102 0.08 -14.22 10.69
CA ALA A 102 0.30 -12.91 11.28
C ALA A 102 -0.24 -12.76 12.72
N ASP A 103 -0.72 -13.85 13.36
CA ASP A 103 -1.40 -13.82 14.67
C ASP A 103 -2.52 -12.77 14.73
N GLY A 104 -3.39 -12.70 13.71
CA GLY A 104 -4.50 -11.74 13.65
C GLY A 104 -4.05 -10.29 13.44
N ARG A 105 -2.91 -10.04 12.80
CA ARG A 105 -2.41 -8.70 12.50
C ARG A 105 -2.26 -8.48 11.00
N LEU A 106 -3.24 -8.87 10.20
CA LEU A 106 -3.30 -8.60 8.77
C LEU A 106 -4.21 -7.41 8.48
N ILE A 107 -3.81 -6.57 7.54
CA ILE A 107 -4.67 -5.58 6.86
C ILE A 107 -4.71 -5.94 5.37
N CYS A 108 -5.92 -6.14 4.86
CA CYS A 108 -6.15 -6.42 3.45
C CYS A 108 -6.27 -5.10 2.68
N GLY A 109 -5.15 -4.55 2.23
CA GLY A 109 -5.15 -3.42 1.30
C GLY A 109 -5.40 -3.91 -0.12
N VAL A 110 -6.49 -3.49 -0.75
CA VAL A 110 -6.91 -3.94 -2.07
C VAL A 110 -7.03 -2.78 -3.04
N GLY A 111 -6.79 -3.05 -4.31
CA GLY A 111 -6.86 -2.07 -5.37
C GLY A 111 -7.45 -2.63 -6.65
N LEU A 112 -7.81 -1.70 -7.55
CA LEU A 112 -8.44 -2.01 -8.83
C LEU A 112 -7.45 -2.56 -9.87
N GLY A 113 -6.18 -2.16 -9.79
CA GLY A 113 -5.25 -2.28 -10.90
C GLY A 113 -5.57 -1.27 -12.02
N TYR A 114 -4.57 -0.92 -12.81
CA TYR A 114 -4.72 0.03 -13.93
C TYR A 114 -4.16 -0.53 -15.24
N ARG A 115 -3.36 -1.60 -15.19
CA ARG A 115 -2.68 -2.17 -16.35
C ARG A 115 -3.56 -3.21 -17.03
N ASP A 116 -3.94 -2.94 -18.28
CA ASP A 116 -4.80 -3.84 -19.06
C ASP A 116 -4.10 -5.17 -19.37
N VAL A 117 -2.77 -5.13 -19.56
CA VAL A 117 -1.97 -6.33 -19.82
C VAL A 117 -2.08 -7.37 -18.69
N GLU A 118 -2.18 -6.95 -17.43
CA GLU A 118 -2.35 -7.86 -16.30
C GLU A 118 -3.71 -8.58 -16.37
N ASN A 119 -4.78 -7.84 -16.66
CA ASN A 119 -6.12 -8.41 -16.80
C ASN A 119 -6.17 -9.41 -17.97
N THR A 120 -5.72 -8.98 -19.15
CA THR A 120 -5.79 -9.79 -20.39
C THR A 120 -4.97 -11.08 -20.24
N ALA A 121 -3.76 -11.02 -19.71
CA ALA A 121 -2.91 -12.18 -19.54
C ALA A 121 -3.48 -13.20 -18.54
N LEU A 122 -4.28 -12.75 -17.57
CA LEU A 122 -4.98 -13.62 -16.61
C LEU A 122 -6.39 -14.01 -17.06
N GLY A 123 -6.75 -13.74 -18.34
CA GLY A 123 -8.02 -14.14 -18.92
C GLY A 123 -9.21 -13.27 -18.52
N HIS A 124 -8.96 -12.05 -18.06
CA HIS A 124 -10.01 -11.11 -17.63
C HIS A 124 -10.15 -9.94 -18.62
N ASP A 125 -11.38 -9.52 -18.84
CA ASP A 125 -11.68 -8.28 -19.56
C ASP A 125 -11.37 -7.06 -18.67
N PRO A 126 -10.45 -6.16 -19.10
CA PRO A 126 -10.10 -4.97 -18.34
C PRO A 126 -11.28 -4.06 -18.02
N THR A 127 -12.33 -4.04 -18.83
CA THR A 127 -13.52 -3.22 -18.59
C THR A 127 -14.36 -3.70 -17.42
N GLN A 128 -14.20 -4.96 -17.02
CA GLN A 128 -14.95 -5.59 -15.93
C GLN A 128 -14.29 -5.45 -14.56
N ARG A 129 -13.09 -4.84 -14.47
CA ARG A 129 -12.31 -4.77 -13.21
C ARG A 129 -13.07 -4.18 -12.04
N VAL A 130 -13.95 -3.19 -12.28
CA VAL A 130 -14.73 -2.55 -11.22
C VAL A 130 -15.78 -3.51 -10.67
N GLY A 131 -16.53 -4.18 -11.54
CA GLY A 131 -17.53 -5.18 -11.11
C GLY A 131 -16.87 -6.34 -10.37
N ARG A 132 -15.76 -6.86 -10.89
CA ARG A 132 -14.98 -7.93 -10.24
C ARG A 132 -14.43 -7.52 -8.86
N LEU A 133 -14.01 -6.24 -8.69
CA LEU A 133 -13.61 -5.72 -7.37
C LEU A 133 -14.78 -5.74 -6.39
N VAL A 134 -15.93 -5.21 -6.80
CA VAL A 134 -17.11 -5.06 -5.94
C VAL A 134 -17.65 -6.42 -5.53
N GLU A 135 -17.91 -7.30 -6.49
CA GLU A 135 -18.40 -8.66 -6.21
C GLU A 135 -17.36 -9.50 -5.46
N GLY A 136 -16.07 -9.37 -5.82
CA GLY A 136 -14.98 -10.06 -5.13
C GLY A 136 -14.90 -9.69 -3.65
N LEU A 137 -15.07 -8.42 -3.29
CA LEU A 137 -15.10 -7.98 -1.89
C LEU A 137 -16.30 -8.56 -1.16
N GLU A 138 -17.48 -8.52 -1.75
CA GLU A 138 -18.70 -9.06 -1.16
C GLU A 138 -18.57 -10.57 -0.91
N VAL A 139 -18.06 -11.31 -1.89
CA VAL A 139 -17.84 -12.75 -1.75
C VAL A 139 -16.79 -13.07 -0.68
N LEU A 140 -15.69 -12.30 -0.63
CA LEU A 140 -14.67 -12.43 0.41
C LEU A 140 -15.27 -12.29 1.82
N GLU A 141 -16.04 -11.23 2.04
CA GLU A 141 -16.65 -10.96 3.34
C GLU A 141 -17.62 -12.07 3.77
N ARG A 142 -18.41 -12.58 2.82
CA ARG A 142 -19.31 -13.71 3.07
C ARG A 142 -18.54 -15.00 3.40
N LEU A 143 -17.50 -15.33 2.66
CA LEU A 143 -16.69 -16.53 2.90
C LEU A 143 -16.00 -16.50 4.27
N TRP A 144 -15.51 -15.35 4.70
CA TRP A 144 -14.84 -15.21 6.01
C TRP A 144 -15.80 -15.35 7.21
N SER A 145 -17.13 -15.27 7.00
CA SER A 145 -18.09 -15.61 8.06
C SER A 145 -17.99 -17.07 8.48
N GLY A 146 -17.52 -17.94 7.56
CA GLY A 146 -17.41 -19.37 7.74
C GLY A 146 -18.71 -20.12 7.57
N GLU A 147 -19.78 -19.46 7.14
CA GLU A 147 -21.02 -20.10 6.73
C GLU A 147 -20.98 -20.51 5.25
N PRO A 148 -21.76 -21.50 4.81
CA PRO A 148 -21.91 -21.81 3.39
C PRO A 148 -22.44 -20.60 2.62
N VAL A 149 -21.81 -20.27 1.51
CA VAL A 149 -22.15 -19.10 0.68
C VAL A 149 -22.77 -19.55 -0.62
N ASP A 150 -23.99 -19.09 -0.86
CA ASP A 150 -24.62 -19.02 -2.16
C ASP A 150 -24.52 -17.59 -2.68
N TYR A 151 -23.97 -17.45 -3.88
CA TYR A 151 -23.78 -16.16 -4.54
C TYR A 151 -24.03 -16.30 -6.03
N GLU A 152 -24.85 -15.42 -6.58
CA GLU A 152 -25.10 -15.34 -8.02
C GLU A 152 -24.89 -13.89 -8.45
N GLY A 153 -23.73 -13.60 -9.02
CA GLY A 153 -23.33 -12.30 -9.54
C GLY A 153 -23.07 -12.32 -11.03
N ARG A 154 -22.63 -11.21 -11.55
CA ARG A 154 -22.22 -11.10 -12.95
C ARG A 154 -20.87 -11.74 -13.23
N HIS A 155 -19.98 -11.73 -12.25
CA HIS A 155 -18.59 -12.14 -12.40
C HIS A 155 -18.25 -13.41 -11.62
N PHE A 156 -19.02 -13.73 -10.58
CA PHE A 156 -18.81 -14.90 -9.74
C PHE A 156 -20.13 -15.59 -9.44
N SER A 157 -20.12 -16.93 -9.41
CA SER A 157 -21.25 -17.76 -8.98
C SER A 157 -20.74 -18.83 -8.05
N LEU A 158 -21.35 -18.97 -6.87
CA LEU A 158 -21.02 -19.94 -5.86
C LEU A 158 -22.27 -20.67 -5.40
N ARG A 159 -22.17 -21.98 -5.16
CA ARG A 159 -23.30 -22.77 -4.65
C ARG A 159 -22.84 -23.56 -3.42
N SER A 160 -23.34 -23.20 -2.25
CA SER A 160 -23.03 -23.82 -0.97
C SER A 160 -21.51 -23.94 -0.71
N VAL A 161 -20.73 -22.91 -1.12
CA VAL A 161 -19.28 -22.90 -0.95
C VAL A 161 -18.92 -22.45 0.45
N ARG A 162 -18.11 -23.24 1.14
CA ARG A 162 -17.59 -22.92 2.47
C ARG A 162 -16.08 -23.08 2.49
N ILE A 163 -15.36 -22.08 2.94
CA ILE A 163 -13.91 -22.18 3.20
C ILE A 163 -13.65 -22.81 4.57
N SER A 164 -12.62 -23.62 4.68
CA SER A 164 -12.25 -24.27 5.95
C SER A 164 -11.36 -23.38 6.81
N MET A 165 -10.45 -22.64 6.18
CA MET A 165 -9.56 -21.70 6.84
C MET A 165 -10.31 -20.39 7.13
N ARG A 166 -10.36 -19.97 8.40
CA ARG A 166 -10.94 -18.69 8.81
C ARG A 166 -9.87 -17.74 9.28
N PRO A 167 -10.04 -16.41 9.06
CA PRO A 167 -9.19 -15.43 9.71
C PRO A 167 -9.27 -15.54 11.25
N MET A 168 -8.19 -15.16 11.91
CA MET A 168 -8.20 -14.99 13.38
C MET A 168 -8.95 -13.74 13.81
N GLN A 169 -8.95 -12.71 12.97
CA GLN A 169 -9.62 -11.43 13.27
C GLN A 169 -11.14 -11.57 13.14
N SER A 170 -11.88 -11.00 14.11
CA SER A 170 -13.34 -10.96 14.11
C SER A 170 -13.84 -9.53 13.96
N PRO A 171 -14.81 -9.23 13.09
CA PRO A 171 -15.48 -10.17 12.18
C PRO A 171 -14.64 -10.62 11.00
N ARG A 172 -13.57 -9.91 10.65
CA ARG A 172 -12.62 -10.19 9.56
C ARG A 172 -11.40 -9.25 9.63
N PRO A 173 -10.33 -9.51 8.88
CA PRO A 173 -9.25 -8.54 8.68
C PRO A 173 -9.79 -7.23 8.11
N PRO A 174 -9.29 -6.06 8.55
CA PRO A 174 -9.66 -4.78 7.96
C PRO A 174 -9.36 -4.73 6.46
N VAL A 175 -10.30 -4.20 5.68
CA VAL A 175 -10.18 -4.01 4.23
C VAL A 175 -9.97 -2.54 3.93
N TRP A 176 -8.78 -2.18 3.43
CA TRP A 176 -8.45 -0.83 3.00
C TRP A 176 -8.46 -0.74 1.48
N LEU A 177 -9.30 0.12 0.90
CA LEU A 177 -9.35 0.29 -0.54
C LEU A 177 -8.45 1.43 -0.99
N ALA A 178 -7.55 1.12 -1.93
CA ALA A 178 -6.81 2.15 -2.64
C ALA A 178 -7.60 2.68 -3.84
N ALA A 179 -7.55 3.97 -4.03
CA ALA A 179 -8.19 4.65 -5.14
C ALA A 179 -7.48 5.96 -5.48
N ASN A 180 -7.46 6.30 -6.78
CA ASN A 180 -6.90 7.54 -7.30
C ASN A 180 -7.99 8.49 -7.82
N SER A 181 -9.01 7.97 -8.52
CA SER A 181 -10.11 8.77 -9.06
C SER A 181 -11.19 9.04 -8.01
N ASP A 182 -11.94 10.13 -8.19
CA ASP A 182 -13.05 10.47 -7.30
C ASP A 182 -14.12 9.37 -7.23
N ALA A 183 -14.43 8.70 -8.35
CA ALA A 183 -15.32 7.54 -8.35
C ALA A 183 -14.76 6.36 -7.53
N GLY A 184 -13.45 6.15 -7.57
CA GLY A 184 -12.75 5.17 -6.75
C GLY A 184 -12.78 5.53 -5.26
N VAL A 185 -12.58 6.81 -4.92
CA VAL A 185 -12.64 7.32 -3.54
C VAL A 185 -14.06 7.15 -2.95
N ARG A 186 -15.11 7.45 -3.73
CA ARG A 186 -16.49 7.17 -3.32
C ARG A 186 -16.72 5.66 -3.09
N ARG A 187 -16.16 4.81 -3.96
CA ARG A 187 -16.21 3.35 -3.78
C ARG A 187 -15.49 2.91 -2.51
N ALA A 188 -14.31 3.46 -2.23
CA ALA A 188 -13.58 3.20 -0.99
C ALA A 188 -14.40 3.61 0.25
N ALA A 189 -15.11 4.73 0.19
CA ALA A 189 -16.00 5.17 1.27
C ALA A 189 -17.18 4.21 1.51
N ARG A 190 -17.70 3.60 0.45
CA ARG A 190 -18.82 2.65 0.53
C ARG A 190 -18.42 1.27 1.02
N LEU A 191 -17.30 0.74 0.55
CA LEU A 191 -16.94 -0.67 0.69
C LEU A 191 -15.79 -0.92 1.66
N GLY A 192 -14.88 0.05 1.85
CA GLY A 192 -13.69 -0.12 2.69
C GLY A 192 -13.89 0.32 4.14
N ASP A 193 -13.04 -0.19 5.02
CA ASP A 193 -12.89 0.33 6.38
C ASP A 193 -12.09 1.64 6.38
N ALA A 194 -11.12 1.76 5.46
CA ALA A 194 -10.36 2.98 5.20
C ALA A 194 -10.08 3.17 3.71
N TRP A 195 -9.78 4.41 3.31
CA TRP A 195 -9.21 4.73 2.03
C TRP A 195 -7.70 4.79 2.13
N LEU A 196 -7.00 3.82 1.51
CA LEU A 196 -5.55 3.79 1.45
C LEU A 196 -5.06 4.78 0.37
N MET A 197 -4.61 5.94 0.81
CA MET A 197 -4.14 7.02 -0.06
C MET A 197 -2.82 6.63 -0.74
N ASN A 198 -2.75 6.83 -2.06
CA ASN A 198 -1.60 6.46 -2.87
C ASN A 198 -0.43 7.47 -2.72
N PRO A 199 0.82 7.08 -3.07
CA PRO A 199 1.99 7.95 -2.93
C PRO A 199 2.11 9.02 -4.02
N HIS A 200 1.31 8.95 -5.08
CA HIS A 200 1.54 9.69 -6.33
C HIS A 200 0.75 11.00 -6.40
N THR A 201 -0.24 11.17 -5.54
CA THR A 201 -1.14 12.32 -5.52
C THR A 201 -0.57 13.43 -4.63
N THR A 202 -0.70 14.67 -5.09
CA THR A 202 -0.27 15.87 -4.33
C THR A 202 -1.13 16.11 -3.10
N LEU A 203 -0.60 16.83 -2.12
CA LEU A 203 -1.30 17.11 -0.86
C LEU A 203 -2.64 17.86 -1.07
N PRO A 204 -2.73 18.90 -1.90
CA PRO A 204 -4.01 19.58 -2.16
C PRO A 204 -5.09 18.65 -2.73
N THR A 205 -4.70 17.76 -3.65
CA THR A 205 -5.63 16.76 -4.22
C THR A 205 -6.07 15.76 -3.16
N LEU A 206 -5.16 15.29 -2.30
CA LEU A 206 -5.50 14.39 -1.19
C LEU A 206 -6.48 15.03 -0.21
N GLU A 207 -6.34 16.31 0.11
CA GLU A 207 -7.27 17.04 0.98
C GLU A 207 -8.69 17.07 0.39
N ARG A 208 -8.80 17.45 -0.87
CA ARG A 208 -10.07 17.47 -1.59
C ARG A 208 -10.73 16.09 -1.60
N GLN A 209 -9.95 15.05 -1.94
CA GLN A 209 -10.44 13.67 -2.01
C GLN A 209 -10.77 13.10 -0.62
N LEU A 210 -10.05 13.49 0.42
CA LEU A 210 -10.38 13.07 1.79
C LEU A 210 -11.69 13.70 2.27
N ALA A 211 -11.94 14.96 1.91
CA ALA A 211 -13.23 15.60 2.15
C ALA A 211 -14.37 14.84 1.43
N LEU A 212 -14.15 14.44 0.16
CA LEU A 212 -15.09 13.62 -0.61
C LEU A 212 -15.34 12.25 0.06
N PHE A 213 -14.29 11.57 0.51
CA PHE A 213 -14.40 10.29 1.23
C PHE A 213 -15.25 10.41 2.50
N ARG A 214 -14.96 11.43 3.31
CA ARG A 214 -15.70 11.70 4.56
C ARG A 214 -17.18 12.04 4.30
N SER A 215 -17.45 12.89 3.32
CA SER A 215 -18.82 13.26 2.92
C SER A 215 -19.63 12.05 2.44
N GLU A 216 -19.04 11.21 1.59
CA GLU A 216 -19.70 9.98 1.09
C GLU A 216 -20.02 9.01 2.23
N ARG A 217 -19.08 8.77 3.17
CA ARG A 217 -19.34 7.91 4.34
C ARG A 217 -20.46 8.45 5.21
N SER A 218 -20.47 9.76 5.46
CA SER A 218 -21.52 10.42 6.24
C SER A 218 -22.88 10.29 5.57
N ALA A 219 -22.95 10.53 4.26
CA ALA A 219 -24.20 10.40 3.48
C ALA A 219 -24.78 8.97 3.51
N LEU A 220 -23.92 7.96 3.64
CA LEU A 220 -24.30 6.54 3.76
C LEU A 220 -24.57 6.09 5.21
N GLY A 221 -24.51 6.98 6.18
CA GLY A 221 -24.66 6.64 7.60
C GLY A 221 -23.53 5.75 8.15
N ARG A 222 -22.40 5.63 7.44
CA ARG A 222 -21.26 4.83 7.90
C ARG A 222 -20.45 5.61 8.95
N PRO A 223 -19.91 4.93 9.98
CA PRO A 223 -19.06 5.58 10.97
C PRO A 223 -17.82 6.21 10.30
N ALA A 224 -17.28 7.25 10.91
CA ALA A 224 -16.01 7.82 10.47
C ALA A 224 -14.93 6.73 10.42
N ALA A 225 -14.07 6.77 9.42
CA ALA A 225 -12.94 5.85 9.36
C ALA A 225 -11.98 6.14 10.53
N ILE A 226 -11.64 5.09 11.27
CA ILE A 226 -10.69 5.18 12.39
C ILE A 226 -9.28 5.45 11.85
N GLU A 227 -8.97 4.90 10.67
CA GLU A 227 -7.68 4.98 10.04
C GLU A 227 -7.68 5.93 8.83
N ILE A 228 -6.66 6.77 8.76
CA ILE A 228 -6.35 7.64 7.62
C ILE A 228 -4.94 7.27 7.12
N PRO A 229 -4.82 6.16 6.40
CA PRO A 229 -3.52 5.65 5.95
C PRO A 229 -3.04 6.33 4.66
N LEU A 230 -1.75 6.67 4.62
CA LEU A 230 -1.09 7.32 3.48
C LEU A 230 0.22 6.60 3.14
N ILE A 231 0.38 6.20 1.88
CA ILE A 231 1.65 5.71 1.35
C ILE A 231 2.46 6.90 0.81
N LYS A 232 3.76 6.94 1.07
CA LYS A 232 4.68 7.95 0.49
C LYS A 232 6.02 7.33 0.10
N GLU A 233 6.57 7.81 -1.00
CA GLU A 233 7.99 7.65 -1.30
C GLU A 233 8.76 8.48 -0.27
N CYS A 234 9.72 7.87 0.43
CA CYS A 234 10.46 8.55 1.48
C CYS A 234 11.94 8.18 1.41
N TYR A 235 12.81 9.16 1.65
CA TYR A 235 14.23 8.89 1.76
C TYR A 235 14.91 9.89 2.69
N VAL A 236 15.66 9.36 3.67
CA VAL A 236 16.33 10.17 4.69
C VAL A 236 17.83 9.93 4.64
N ALA A 237 18.59 11.01 4.52
CA ALA A 237 20.04 11.03 4.64
C ALA A 237 20.47 12.05 5.72
N PRO A 238 21.73 12.06 6.16
CA PRO A 238 22.19 13.03 7.17
C PRO A 238 21.95 14.49 6.77
N GLU A 239 22.04 14.79 5.47
CA GLU A 239 21.88 16.13 4.89
C GLU A 239 20.86 16.10 3.76
N THR A 240 20.06 17.15 3.65
CA THR A 240 19.02 17.28 2.62
C THR A 240 19.62 17.21 1.19
N ALA A 241 20.76 17.85 0.93
CA ALA A 241 21.38 17.83 -0.39
C ALA A 241 21.77 16.39 -0.80
N THR A 242 22.33 15.60 0.11
CA THR A 242 22.64 14.20 -0.10
C THR A 242 21.37 13.38 -0.36
N ALA A 243 20.32 13.58 0.44
CA ALA A 243 19.07 12.87 0.26
C ALA A 243 18.43 13.14 -1.12
N VAL A 244 18.40 14.39 -1.56
CA VAL A 244 17.85 14.80 -2.85
C VAL A 244 18.67 14.20 -4.00
N SER A 245 19.99 14.29 -3.96
CA SER A 245 20.87 13.75 -5.00
C SER A 245 20.73 12.23 -5.14
N GLU A 246 20.72 11.50 -4.02
CA GLU A 246 20.57 10.05 -4.02
C GLU A 246 19.15 9.64 -4.48
N ALA A 247 18.09 10.29 -4.00
CA ALA A 247 16.74 10.01 -4.42
C ALA A 247 16.53 10.25 -5.92
N ALA A 248 16.98 11.39 -6.44
CA ALA A 248 16.83 11.73 -7.85
C ALA A 248 17.46 10.67 -8.78
N ARG A 249 18.58 10.09 -8.38
CA ARG A 249 19.28 9.05 -9.14
C ARG A 249 18.42 7.78 -9.34
N PHE A 250 17.68 7.35 -8.33
CA PHE A 250 16.98 6.05 -8.34
C PHE A 250 15.48 6.17 -8.63
N VAL A 251 14.85 7.27 -8.29
CA VAL A 251 13.40 7.51 -8.56
C VAL A 251 13.11 7.66 -10.06
N GLY A 252 14.01 8.34 -10.80
CA GLY A 252 13.80 8.63 -12.22
C GLY A 252 13.42 7.40 -13.05
N PRO A 253 14.24 6.32 -13.07
CA PRO A 253 13.94 5.11 -13.82
C PRO A 253 12.60 4.44 -13.42
N LYS A 254 12.25 4.45 -12.14
CA LYS A 254 10.97 3.93 -11.65
C LYS A 254 9.79 4.69 -12.25
N TYR A 255 9.81 6.03 -12.19
CA TYR A 255 8.70 6.84 -12.70
C TYR A 255 8.63 6.85 -14.23
N GLN A 256 9.77 6.68 -14.93
CA GLN A 256 9.77 6.43 -16.38
C GLN A 256 9.08 5.10 -16.73
N ALA A 257 9.30 4.04 -15.96
CA ALA A 257 8.57 2.79 -16.15
C ALA A 257 7.07 2.97 -15.85
N TYR A 258 6.71 3.68 -14.81
CA TYR A 258 5.31 3.99 -14.49
C TYR A 258 4.60 4.77 -15.60
N ARG A 259 5.27 5.68 -16.28
CA ARG A 259 4.73 6.34 -17.47
C ARG A 259 4.53 5.36 -18.63
N ARG A 260 5.49 4.47 -18.89
CA ARG A 260 5.32 3.39 -19.90
C ARG A 260 4.16 2.46 -19.54
N TRP A 261 3.85 2.27 -18.27
CA TRP A 261 2.72 1.50 -17.80
C TRP A 261 1.41 2.30 -17.74
N GLU A 262 1.43 3.56 -18.21
CA GLU A 262 0.27 4.46 -18.24
C GLU A 262 -0.34 4.73 -16.84
N GLN A 263 0.47 4.64 -15.77
CA GLN A 263 0.00 4.91 -14.42
C GLN A 263 -0.41 6.37 -14.21
N ASP A 264 0.18 7.28 -14.94
CA ASP A 264 -0.17 8.70 -14.97
C ASP A 264 -1.62 8.93 -15.43
N LYS A 265 -2.13 8.12 -16.38
CA LYS A 265 -3.54 8.16 -16.79
C LYS A 265 -4.53 7.77 -15.69
N ALA A 266 -4.08 7.04 -14.67
CA ALA A 266 -4.89 6.67 -13.51
C ALA A 266 -4.87 7.72 -12.39
N LEU A 267 -4.11 8.81 -12.55
CA LEU A 267 -4.07 9.92 -11.59
C LEU A 267 -5.32 10.80 -11.70
N PRO A 268 -5.64 11.56 -10.65
CA PRO A 268 -6.65 12.61 -10.73
C PRO A 268 -6.30 13.66 -11.80
N ALA A 269 -7.32 14.30 -12.35
CA ALA A 269 -7.13 15.37 -13.34
C ALA A 269 -6.19 16.47 -12.83
N GLY A 270 -5.22 16.87 -13.65
CA GLY A 270 -4.20 17.87 -13.32
C GLY A 270 -2.94 17.32 -12.64
N GLU A 271 -2.92 16.03 -12.31
CA GLU A 271 -1.71 15.35 -11.80
C GLU A 271 -0.93 14.72 -12.95
N THR A 272 0.39 14.84 -12.93
CA THR A 272 1.29 14.26 -13.93
C THR A 272 2.59 13.78 -13.30
N PHE A 273 3.31 12.89 -14.00
CA PHE A 273 4.68 12.50 -13.66
C PHE A 273 5.73 13.26 -14.49
N ASP A 274 5.32 14.27 -15.24
CA ASP A 274 6.23 15.09 -16.05
C ASP A 274 7.01 16.11 -15.21
N GLY A 275 8.17 16.50 -15.74
CA GLY A 275 8.99 17.56 -15.15
C GLY A 275 10.28 17.08 -14.49
N SER A 276 10.94 18.01 -13.81
CA SER A 276 12.16 17.74 -13.04
C SER A 276 11.85 16.90 -11.77
N PHE A 277 12.91 16.35 -11.17
CA PHE A 277 12.78 15.67 -9.87
C PHE A 277 12.10 16.56 -8.83
N ASP A 278 12.46 17.83 -8.74
CA ASP A 278 11.87 18.75 -7.76
C ASP A 278 10.37 18.99 -8.00
N ALA A 279 9.96 19.10 -9.26
CA ALA A 279 8.55 19.23 -9.63
C ALA A 279 7.78 17.94 -9.29
N LEU A 280 8.36 16.78 -9.57
CA LEU A 280 7.77 15.49 -9.26
C LEU A 280 7.69 15.26 -7.74
N ALA A 281 8.73 15.63 -7.00
CA ALA A 281 8.82 15.41 -5.55
C ALA A 281 7.88 16.30 -4.75
N ARG A 282 7.54 17.48 -5.28
CA ARG A 282 6.71 18.46 -4.60
C ARG A 282 5.37 17.86 -4.19
N ASP A 283 5.06 17.94 -2.88
CA ASP A 283 3.84 17.40 -2.26
C ASP A 283 3.63 15.86 -2.43
N ARG A 284 4.62 15.15 -2.99
CA ARG A 284 4.55 13.69 -3.19
C ARG A 284 5.58 12.93 -2.38
N PHE A 285 6.85 13.38 -2.39
CA PHE A 285 7.96 12.64 -1.76
C PHE A 285 8.40 13.33 -0.47
N LEU A 286 8.78 12.50 0.49
CA LEU A 286 9.41 12.93 1.72
C LEU A 286 10.92 12.67 1.59
N VAL A 287 11.67 13.65 1.12
CA VAL A 287 13.12 13.51 0.86
C VAL A 287 13.87 14.65 1.56
N GLY A 288 14.81 14.29 2.43
CA GLY A 288 15.60 15.27 3.16
C GLY A 288 16.36 14.71 4.36
N ASP A 289 16.88 15.62 5.17
CA ASP A 289 17.41 15.28 6.47
C ASP A 289 16.27 15.00 7.49
N PRO A 290 16.60 14.45 8.69
CA PRO A 290 15.58 14.11 9.67
C PRO A 290 14.68 15.28 10.11
N ALA A 291 15.18 16.51 10.18
CA ALA A 291 14.40 17.67 10.60
C ALA A 291 13.34 18.00 9.55
N ARG A 292 13.74 18.07 8.28
CA ARG A 292 12.81 18.28 7.16
C ARG A 292 11.73 17.19 7.09
N ILE A 293 12.09 15.93 7.34
CA ILE A 293 11.09 14.84 7.33
C ILE A 293 10.11 14.96 8.49
N VAL A 294 10.54 15.41 9.66
CA VAL A 294 9.64 15.70 10.79
C VAL A 294 8.63 16.78 10.39
N ASP A 295 9.08 17.88 9.79
CA ASP A 295 8.22 18.99 9.38
C ASP A 295 7.19 18.53 8.31
N GLU A 296 7.64 17.74 7.33
CA GLU A 296 6.74 17.18 6.30
C GLU A 296 5.69 16.23 6.91
N ILE A 297 6.08 15.32 7.80
CA ILE A 297 5.12 14.43 8.48
C ILE A 297 4.13 15.25 9.31
N ALA A 298 4.59 16.27 10.03
CA ALA A 298 3.73 17.15 10.80
C ALA A 298 2.72 17.87 9.89
N ARG A 299 3.14 18.36 8.72
CA ARG A 299 2.28 18.98 7.71
C ARG A 299 1.18 18.02 7.22
N TYR A 300 1.52 16.77 6.88
CA TYR A 300 0.51 15.76 6.48
C TYR A 300 -0.43 15.39 7.64
N ARG A 301 0.09 15.26 8.86
CA ARG A 301 -0.73 15.01 10.06
C ARG A 301 -1.73 16.13 10.31
N GLU A 302 -1.29 17.38 10.25
CA GLU A 302 -2.12 18.55 10.48
C GLU A 302 -3.21 18.68 9.42
N ARG A 303 -2.84 18.56 8.15
CA ARG A 303 -3.76 18.83 7.04
C ARG A 303 -4.73 17.69 6.74
N LEU A 304 -4.31 16.45 6.89
CA LEU A 304 -5.14 15.27 6.57
C LEU A 304 -5.64 14.54 7.82
N GLY A 305 -4.95 14.68 8.95
CA GLY A 305 -5.22 13.85 10.13
C GLY A 305 -4.73 12.42 9.95
N VAL A 306 -3.62 12.20 9.23
CA VAL A 306 -3.08 10.85 9.00
C VAL A 306 -2.79 10.14 10.31
N THR A 307 -3.22 8.87 10.39
CA THR A 307 -3.01 7.97 11.54
C THR A 307 -1.91 6.95 11.27
N MET A 308 -1.63 6.67 10.01
CA MET A 308 -0.56 5.78 9.56
C MET A 308 0.11 6.31 8.30
N MET A 309 1.44 6.35 8.31
CA MET A 309 2.23 6.63 7.11
C MET A 309 3.06 5.40 6.74
N ILE A 310 2.95 4.95 5.50
CA ILE A 310 3.66 3.80 4.96
C ILE A 310 4.74 4.32 4.03
N PHE A 311 6.01 4.12 4.39
CA PHE A 311 7.14 4.65 3.65
C PHE A 311 7.75 3.62 2.71
N ARG A 312 7.83 3.95 1.42
CA ARG A 312 8.64 3.24 0.44
C ARG A 312 10.03 3.85 0.43
N LEU A 313 11.01 3.11 0.95
CA LEU A 313 12.37 3.62 1.23
C LEU A 313 13.42 3.16 0.23
N GLN A 314 13.04 2.33 -0.73
CA GLN A 314 13.94 1.74 -1.72
C GLN A 314 13.36 1.91 -3.13
N TRP A 315 14.23 2.10 -4.11
CA TRP A 315 13.89 2.11 -5.53
C TRP A 315 14.79 1.14 -6.28
N PRO A 316 14.40 0.63 -7.47
CA PRO A 316 15.22 -0.29 -8.25
C PRO A 316 16.66 0.19 -8.45
N GLY A 317 17.61 -0.70 -8.22
CA GLY A 317 19.04 -0.39 -8.30
C GLY A 317 19.66 0.30 -7.08
N MET A 318 18.87 0.63 -6.06
CA MET A 318 19.39 1.21 -4.82
C MET A 318 20.06 0.13 -3.96
N ASP A 319 21.27 0.43 -3.45
CA ASP A 319 21.99 -0.49 -2.57
C ASP A 319 21.40 -0.54 -1.16
N GLN A 320 21.60 -1.68 -0.50
CA GLN A 320 21.08 -1.99 0.81
C GLN A 320 21.55 -1.02 1.89
N ASP A 321 22.82 -0.57 1.84
CA ASP A 321 23.37 0.31 2.89
C ASP A 321 22.63 1.65 2.96
N ARG A 322 22.24 2.21 1.82
CA ARG A 322 21.43 3.43 1.74
C ARG A 322 20.06 3.22 2.37
N VAL A 323 19.43 2.08 2.07
CA VAL A 323 18.10 1.74 2.61
C VAL A 323 18.17 1.59 4.13
N LEU A 324 19.11 0.81 4.63
CA LEU A 324 19.29 0.58 6.07
C LEU A 324 19.65 1.88 6.80
N ARG A 325 20.46 2.74 6.21
CA ARG A 325 20.77 4.08 6.74
C ARG A 325 19.49 4.90 6.91
N SER A 326 18.66 4.95 5.86
CA SER A 326 17.39 5.69 5.89
C SER A 326 16.43 5.14 6.96
N ILE A 327 16.29 3.81 7.09
CA ILE A 327 15.49 3.17 8.14
C ILE A 327 16.00 3.57 9.55
N ARG A 328 17.32 3.52 9.78
CA ARG A 328 17.92 3.90 11.07
C ARG A 328 17.65 5.36 11.41
N LEU A 329 17.88 6.27 10.46
CA LEU A 329 17.64 7.71 10.67
C LEU A 329 16.18 8.02 10.98
N LEU A 330 15.25 7.37 10.25
CA LEU A 330 13.82 7.47 10.57
C LEU A 330 13.55 7.03 12.00
N GLY A 331 13.91 5.82 12.39
CA GLY A 331 13.64 5.30 13.72
C GLY A 331 14.23 6.16 14.83
N GLN A 332 15.51 6.52 14.71
CA GLN A 332 16.25 7.21 15.77
C GLN A 332 15.93 8.69 15.90
N LYS A 333 15.56 9.38 14.81
CA LYS A 333 15.47 10.85 14.79
C LYS A 333 14.10 11.39 14.39
N VAL A 334 13.23 10.57 13.79
CA VAL A 334 11.96 11.03 13.24
C VAL A 334 10.78 10.40 13.97
N LEU A 335 10.65 9.06 13.95
CA LEU A 335 9.44 8.36 14.42
C LEU A 335 9.13 8.69 15.89
N LEU A 336 10.13 8.80 16.74
CA LEU A 336 9.99 9.12 18.17
C LEU A 336 9.25 10.44 18.44
N LYS A 337 9.25 11.38 17.49
CA LYS A 337 8.54 12.67 17.61
C LYS A 337 7.01 12.53 17.49
N PHE A 338 6.52 11.37 17.05
CA PHE A 338 5.10 11.15 16.72
C PHE A 338 4.48 9.98 17.50
N LEU A 339 5.25 9.30 18.35
CA LEU A 339 4.81 8.13 19.10
C LEU A 339 4.24 8.48 20.49
N GLY A 340 4.36 9.76 20.89
CA GLY A 340 3.92 10.27 22.18
C GLY A 340 2.45 10.62 22.24
#